data_e31430622fd895e29786d3712c3fedb4
#
_entry.id   e31430622fd895e29786d3712c3fedb4
#
_cell.length_a   1.000
_cell.length_b   1.000
_cell.length_c   1.000
_cell.angle_alpha   90.00
_cell.angle_beta   90.00
_cell.angle_gamma   90.00
#
_symmetry.space_group_name_H-M   'P 1'
#
loop_
_entity.id
_entity.type
_entity.pdbx_description
1 polymer ?
#
loop_
_entity_poly.entity_id
_entity_poly.type
_entity_poly.pdbx_seq_one_letter_code
_entity_poly.pdbx_strand_id
1 'polypeptide(L)'
;MQLSVAICEDYLEERSQLGRLVRNYATQRGIALAIESIASGEDFVRLVQPGRWDLVLMDIYMAPGHMDGMEAAACLREQDEECLLIFVTTSRMHGGASYAVHAADYLCKPVSQKTLDKILDWHLARQKERFRTLRLRCDWEEQDIRIRDICYIEIQKHTAMIHMKDKVLQTSRTITALEEELQGGGFLRCHRSYLVNMHHIMRIEKRDFLMDNGHKVPLGSTLATTVRAQFMDWVFENNRYGLTKMLSEN
;
A
#
# COMPACT_ATOMS: atom_id res chain seq x y z
N MET A 1 11.77 13.74 -3.61
CA MET A 1 10.87 12.75 -4.23
C MET A 1 9.98 13.51 -5.21
N GLN A 2 9.85 13.04 -6.43
CA GLN A 2 8.92 13.59 -7.42
C GLN A 2 7.71 12.67 -7.49
N LEU A 3 6.52 13.23 -7.46
CA LEU A 3 5.25 12.51 -7.63
C LEU A 3 4.85 12.59 -9.10
N SER A 4 4.70 11.45 -9.75
CA SER A 4 4.23 11.34 -11.13
C SER A 4 2.75 10.97 -11.15
N VAL A 5 1.92 11.78 -11.81
CA VAL A 5 0.46 11.65 -11.79
C VAL A 5 -0.09 11.61 -13.20
N ALA A 6 -0.90 10.60 -13.52
CA ALA A 6 -1.76 10.63 -14.69
C ALA A 6 -3.17 11.10 -14.29
N ILE A 7 -3.76 11.95 -15.11
CA ILE A 7 -5.17 12.35 -15.00
C ILE A 7 -5.84 11.97 -16.32
N CYS A 8 -6.68 10.93 -16.28
CA CYS A 8 -7.46 10.45 -17.41
C CYS A 8 -8.92 10.89 -17.27
N GLU A 9 -9.31 11.82 -18.09
CA GLU A 9 -10.59 12.51 -18.05
C GLU A 9 -10.85 13.12 -19.42
N ASP A 10 -11.97 12.86 -20.06
CA ASP A 10 -12.28 13.33 -21.40
C ASP A 10 -12.72 14.81 -21.43
N TYR A 11 -13.41 15.28 -20.40
CA TYR A 11 -13.81 16.68 -20.30
C TYR A 11 -12.65 17.59 -19.91
N LEU A 12 -12.25 18.48 -20.81
CA LEU A 12 -11.11 19.38 -20.62
C LEU A 12 -11.20 20.25 -19.36
N GLU A 13 -12.40 20.73 -19.02
CA GLU A 13 -12.61 21.58 -17.85
C GLU A 13 -12.39 20.80 -16.55
N GLU A 14 -12.94 19.58 -16.45
CA GLU A 14 -12.79 18.69 -15.29
C GLU A 14 -11.35 18.21 -15.15
N ARG A 15 -10.73 17.80 -16.26
CA ARG A 15 -9.31 17.44 -16.31
C ARG A 15 -8.42 18.58 -15.82
N SER A 16 -8.70 19.81 -16.26
CA SER A 16 -7.97 21.00 -15.85
C SER A 16 -8.19 21.33 -14.38
N GLN A 17 -9.42 21.12 -13.87
CA GLN A 17 -9.74 21.30 -12.46
C GLN A 17 -8.99 20.31 -11.59
N LEU A 18 -8.99 19.02 -11.93
CA LEU A 18 -8.20 17.99 -11.22
C LEU A 18 -6.72 18.34 -11.22
N GLY A 19 -6.18 18.76 -12.35
CA GLY A 19 -4.79 19.22 -12.44
C GLY A 19 -4.47 20.40 -11.53
N ARG A 20 -5.39 21.36 -11.35
CA ARG A 20 -5.21 22.46 -10.38
C ARG A 20 -5.21 21.94 -8.94
N LEU A 21 -6.14 21.05 -8.59
CA LEU A 21 -6.24 20.49 -7.25
C LEU A 21 -4.98 19.71 -6.87
N VAL A 22 -4.45 18.89 -7.79
CA VAL A 22 -3.22 18.12 -7.57
C VAL A 22 -2.00 19.04 -7.45
N ARG A 23 -1.90 20.09 -8.27
CA ARG A 23 -0.83 21.09 -8.14
C ARG A 23 -0.86 21.82 -6.80
N ASN A 24 -2.05 22.23 -6.35
CA ASN A 24 -2.22 22.87 -5.04
C ASN A 24 -1.78 21.93 -3.91
N TYR A 25 -2.20 20.66 -3.97
CA TYR A 25 -1.77 19.63 -3.02
C TYR A 25 -0.24 19.52 -2.94
N ALA A 26 0.42 19.37 -4.08
CA ALA A 26 1.87 19.22 -4.14
C ALA A 26 2.61 20.47 -3.65
N THR A 27 2.13 21.67 -4.04
CA THR A 27 2.71 22.96 -3.61
C THR A 27 2.64 23.13 -2.10
N GLN A 28 1.49 22.85 -1.48
CA GLN A 28 1.30 22.98 -0.03
C GLN A 28 2.21 22.04 0.77
N ARG A 29 2.66 20.94 0.18
CA ARG A 29 3.49 19.90 0.83
C ARG A 29 4.94 19.89 0.37
N GLY A 30 5.34 20.83 -0.50
CA GLY A 30 6.70 20.90 -1.03
C GLY A 30 7.09 19.67 -1.86
N ILE A 31 6.13 19.04 -2.55
CA ILE A 31 6.33 17.85 -3.38
C ILE A 31 6.61 18.29 -4.81
N ALA A 32 7.73 17.83 -5.39
CA ALA A 32 7.96 17.96 -6.83
C ALA A 32 6.94 17.12 -7.60
N LEU A 33 6.34 17.68 -8.65
CA LEU A 33 5.19 17.10 -9.34
C LEU A 33 5.39 17.06 -10.85
N ALA A 34 5.08 15.92 -11.45
CA ALA A 34 4.87 15.77 -12.89
C ALA A 34 3.41 15.32 -13.13
N ILE A 35 2.67 16.03 -13.99
CA ILE A 35 1.31 15.66 -14.36
C ILE A 35 1.24 15.36 -15.85
N GLU A 36 0.70 14.22 -16.20
CA GLU A 36 0.34 13.83 -17.54
C GLU A 36 -1.19 13.86 -17.67
N SER A 37 -1.71 14.66 -18.59
CA SER A 37 -3.15 14.85 -18.81
C SER A 37 -3.57 14.07 -20.05
N ILE A 38 -4.48 13.13 -19.90
CA ILE A 38 -4.88 12.16 -20.91
C ILE A 38 -6.38 12.31 -21.16
N ALA A 39 -6.80 12.29 -22.42
CA ALA A 39 -8.16 12.64 -22.81
C ALA A 39 -9.05 11.42 -23.11
N SER A 40 -8.47 10.20 -23.15
CA SER A 40 -9.23 8.98 -23.45
C SER A 40 -8.61 7.75 -22.78
N GLY A 41 -9.44 6.71 -22.58
CA GLY A 41 -8.98 5.42 -22.09
C GLY A 41 -7.97 4.76 -23.04
N GLU A 42 -8.19 4.90 -24.35
CA GLU A 42 -7.30 4.34 -25.38
C GLU A 42 -5.91 4.98 -25.35
N ASP A 43 -5.84 6.32 -25.20
CA ASP A 43 -4.57 7.01 -25.09
C ASP A 43 -3.86 6.66 -23.78
N PHE A 44 -4.63 6.51 -22.69
CA PHE A 44 -4.10 6.06 -21.42
C PHE A 44 -3.44 4.69 -21.55
N VAL A 45 -4.13 3.69 -22.11
CA VAL A 45 -3.63 2.33 -22.25
C VAL A 45 -2.34 2.26 -23.11
N ARG A 46 -2.23 3.09 -24.16
CA ARG A 46 -1.00 3.19 -24.99
C ARG A 46 0.20 3.66 -24.18
N LEU A 47 -0.02 4.40 -23.11
CA LEU A 47 1.01 5.01 -22.28
C LEU A 47 1.36 4.18 -21.04
N VAL A 48 0.56 3.18 -20.69
CA VAL A 48 0.78 2.34 -19.51
C VAL A 48 2.13 1.62 -19.60
N GLN A 49 2.92 1.78 -18.54
CA GLN A 49 4.18 1.06 -18.34
C GLN A 49 4.40 0.90 -16.83
N PRO A 50 4.98 -0.21 -16.36
CA PRO A 50 5.26 -0.43 -14.95
C PRO A 50 6.08 0.72 -14.34
N GLY A 51 5.58 1.29 -13.26
CA GLY A 51 6.26 2.37 -12.53
C GLY A 51 6.28 3.73 -13.22
N ARG A 52 5.52 3.94 -14.32
CA ARG A 52 5.41 5.23 -15.00
C ARG A 52 4.77 6.29 -14.12
N TRP A 53 3.72 5.92 -13.39
CA TRP A 53 2.97 6.82 -12.53
C TRP A 53 2.88 6.30 -11.10
N ASP A 54 3.02 7.19 -10.15
CA ASP A 54 2.76 6.89 -8.73
C ASP A 54 1.27 6.94 -8.42
N LEU A 55 0.51 7.76 -9.16
CA LEU A 55 -0.92 8.00 -8.98
C LEU A 55 -1.62 8.13 -10.32
N VAL A 56 -2.75 7.48 -10.45
CA VAL A 56 -3.71 7.67 -11.53
C VAL A 56 -5.03 8.17 -10.97
N LEU A 57 -5.50 9.31 -11.44
CA LEU A 57 -6.87 9.80 -11.27
C LEU A 57 -7.63 9.48 -12.56
N MET A 58 -8.64 8.62 -12.49
CA MET A 58 -9.33 8.05 -13.64
C MET A 58 -10.83 8.35 -13.55
N ASP A 59 -11.40 9.04 -14.55
CA ASP A 59 -12.86 9.03 -14.69
C ASP A 59 -13.33 7.65 -15.15
N ILE A 60 -14.44 7.20 -14.58
CA ILE A 60 -15.09 5.95 -14.99
C ILE A 60 -15.83 6.16 -16.30
N TYR A 61 -16.53 7.27 -16.43
CA TYR A 61 -17.41 7.55 -17.55
C TYR A 61 -16.74 8.43 -18.59
N MET A 62 -16.21 7.80 -19.61
CA MET A 62 -15.66 8.46 -20.81
C MET A 62 -16.77 8.69 -21.85
N ALA A 63 -16.47 9.46 -22.88
CA ALA A 63 -17.41 9.74 -23.97
C ALA A 63 -17.95 8.43 -24.61
N PRO A 64 -19.22 8.38 -25.01
CA PRO A 64 -19.80 7.20 -25.65
C PRO A 64 -19.01 6.74 -26.87
N GLY A 65 -18.76 5.42 -26.96
CA GLY A 65 -18.01 4.82 -28.05
C GLY A 65 -16.51 4.77 -27.84
N HIS A 66 -16.02 5.24 -26.69
CA HIS A 66 -14.63 5.11 -26.26
C HIS A 66 -14.50 4.08 -25.11
N MET A 67 -13.26 3.64 -24.86
CA MET A 67 -12.93 2.79 -23.73
C MET A 67 -13.29 3.50 -22.42
N ASP A 68 -14.04 2.83 -21.54
CA ASP A 68 -14.37 3.38 -20.23
C ASP A 68 -13.19 3.29 -19.25
N GLY A 69 -13.31 4.02 -18.13
CA GLY A 69 -12.23 4.05 -17.14
C GLY A 69 -12.03 2.73 -16.40
N MET A 70 -13.03 1.85 -16.35
CA MET A 70 -12.89 0.53 -15.74
C MET A 70 -12.07 -0.41 -16.62
N GLU A 71 -12.32 -0.39 -17.93
CA GLU A 71 -11.53 -1.15 -18.93
C GLU A 71 -10.08 -0.67 -18.96
N ALA A 72 -9.87 0.67 -18.97
CA ALA A 72 -8.53 1.27 -18.91
C ALA A 72 -7.79 0.91 -17.61
N ALA A 73 -8.49 0.89 -16.48
CA ALA A 73 -7.94 0.50 -15.19
C ALA A 73 -7.56 -1.00 -15.14
N ALA A 74 -8.33 -1.88 -15.81
CA ALA A 74 -7.97 -3.29 -15.92
C ALA A 74 -6.64 -3.46 -16.68
N CYS A 75 -6.46 -2.76 -17.81
CA CYS A 75 -5.19 -2.77 -18.54
C CYS A 75 -4.01 -2.22 -17.70
N LEU A 76 -4.25 -1.21 -16.85
CA LEU A 76 -3.23 -0.75 -15.91
C LEU A 76 -2.81 -1.89 -14.97
N ARG A 77 -3.76 -2.60 -14.37
CA ARG A 77 -3.47 -3.66 -13.39
C ARG A 77 -2.76 -4.87 -13.98
N GLU A 78 -2.95 -5.17 -15.26
CA GLU A 78 -2.19 -6.20 -15.96
C GLU A 78 -0.68 -5.89 -16.03
N GLN A 79 -0.31 -4.60 -16.01
CA GLN A 79 1.08 -4.16 -16.15
C GLN A 79 1.66 -3.58 -14.85
N ASP A 80 0.84 -2.93 -14.03
CA ASP A 80 1.26 -2.24 -12.80
C ASP A 80 0.21 -2.42 -11.69
N GLU A 81 0.50 -3.34 -10.77
CA GLU A 81 -0.31 -3.56 -9.57
C GLU A 81 -0.06 -2.52 -8.46
N GLU A 82 1.09 -1.82 -8.51
CA GLU A 82 1.57 -0.95 -7.45
C GLU A 82 1.10 0.50 -7.58
N CYS A 83 0.77 0.93 -8.80
CA CYS A 83 0.29 2.29 -9.05
C CYS A 83 -0.97 2.59 -8.25
N LEU A 84 -0.99 3.73 -7.56
CA LEU A 84 -2.17 4.17 -6.81
C LEU A 84 -3.27 4.60 -7.80
N LEU A 85 -4.36 3.84 -7.88
CA LEU A 85 -5.51 4.15 -8.72
C LEU A 85 -6.66 4.70 -7.88
N ILE A 86 -7.11 5.90 -8.21
CA ILE A 86 -8.27 6.56 -7.60
C ILE A 86 -9.25 6.92 -8.70
N PHE A 87 -10.48 6.42 -8.61
CA PHE A 87 -11.52 6.81 -9.53
C PHE A 87 -12.12 8.17 -9.18
N VAL A 88 -12.42 8.96 -10.20
CA VAL A 88 -13.11 10.25 -10.08
C VAL A 88 -14.42 10.15 -10.86
N THR A 89 -15.56 10.13 -10.19
CA THR A 89 -16.85 9.80 -10.82
C THR A 89 -18.02 10.58 -10.27
N THR A 90 -19.07 10.73 -11.07
CA THR A 90 -20.34 11.33 -10.65
C THR A 90 -21.21 10.40 -9.80
N SER A 91 -20.94 9.09 -9.79
CA SER A 91 -21.78 8.09 -9.11
C SER A 91 -20.97 7.25 -8.12
N ARG A 92 -21.56 6.97 -6.94
CA ARG A 92 -21.00 6.06 -5.91
C ARG A 92 -21.40 4.60 -6.12
N MET A 93 -22.14 4.26 -7.17
CA MET A 93 -22.78 2.94 -7.30
C MET A 93 -21.90 1.83 -7.93
N HIS A 94 -20.60 2.04 -8.14
CA HIS A 94 -19.74 1.05 -8.81
C HIS A 94 -18.93 0.17 -7.86
N GLY A 95 -19.37 0.05 -6.60
CA GLY A 95 -18.65 -0.71 -5.56
C GLY A 95 -18.37 -2.19 -5.86
N GLY A 96 -19.11 -2.82 -6.80
CA GLY A 96 -18.92 -4.24 -7.11
C GLY A 96 -17.85 -4.54 -8.17
N ALA A 97 -17.80 -3.76 -9.25
CA ALA A 97 -16.87 -3.97 -10.37
C ALA A 97 -15.44 -3.48 -10.06
N SER A 98 -15.32 -2.50 -9.18
CA SER A 98 -14.04 -1.88 -8.79
C SER A 98 -13.13 -2.76 -7.93
N TYR A 99 -13.66 -3.79 -7.28
CA TYR A 99 -12.85 -4.79 -6.59
C TYR A 99 -11.91 -5.54 -7.55
N ALA A 100 -12.32 -5.71 -8.81
CA ALA A 100 -11.53 -6.41 -9.82
C ALA A 100 -10.26 -5.65 -10.22
N VAL A 101 -10.26 -4.30 -10.14
CA VAL A 101 -9.13 -3.45 -10.55
C VAL A 101 -8.34 -2.89 -9.37
N HIS A 102 -8.61 -3.35 -8.14
CA HIS A 102 -7.91 -2.90 -6.92
C HIS A 102 -7.78 -1.38 -6.82
N ALA A 103 -8.89 -0.66 -7.09
CA ALA A 103 -8.91 0.79 -6.89
C ALA A 103 -8.73 1.11 -5.40
N ALA A 104 -7.86 2.07 -5.13
CA ALA A 104 -7.54 2.46 -3.75
C ALA A 104 -8.64 3.31 -3.13
N ASP A 105 -9.31 4.16 -3.91
CA ASP A 105 -10.37 5.04 -3.42
C ASP A 105 -11.24 5.61 -4.56
N TYR A 106 -12.28 6.38 -4.16
CA TYR A 106 -13.20 7.06 -5.04
C TYR A 106 -13.38 8.53 -4.65
N LEU A 107 -13.25 9.41 -5.63
CA LEU A 107 -13.57 10.82 -5.52
C LEU A 107 -14.88 11.11 -6.25
N CYS A 108 -15.89 11.56 -5.53
CA CYS A 108 -17.16 11.95 -6.13
C CYS A 108 -17.08 13.38 -6.68
N LYS A 109 -17.46 13.58 -7.92
CA LYS A 109 -17.56 14.91 -8.55
C LYS A 109 -18.74 15.70 -7.95
N PRO A 110 -18.62 17.01 -7.71
CA PRO A 110 -17.43 17.84 -7.90
C PRO A 110 -16.37 17.60 -6.80
N VAL A 111 -15.11 17.44 -7.19
CA VAL A 111 -14.01 17.14 -6.26
C VAL A 111 -13.61 18.44 -5.53
N SER A 112 -13.67 18.40 -4.19
CA SER A 112 -13.14 19.49 -3.37
C SER A 112 -11.66 19.28 -3.03
N GLN A 113 -10.92 20.40 -2.84
CA GLN A 113 -9.51 20.33 -2.40
C GLN A 113 -9.37 19.53 -1.10
N LYS A 114 -10.23 19.80 -0.11
CA LYS A 114 -10.22 19.12 1.19
C LYS A 114 -10.38 17.60 1.07
N THR A 115 -11.25 17.14 0.17
CA THR A 115 -11.46 15.69 -0.04
C THR A 115 -10.27 15.06 -0.72
N LEU A 116 -9.73 15.69 -1.76
CA LEU A 116 -8.53 15.24 -2.45
C LEU A 116 -7.34 15.16 -1.48
N ASP A 117 -7.10 16.22 -0.71
CA ASP A 117 -6.00 16.29 0.24
C ASP A 117 -6.06 15.13 1.24
N LYS A 118 -7.23 14.91 1.85
CA LYS A 118 -7.43 13.84 2.82
C LYS A 118 -7.12 12.45 2.23
N ILE A 119 -7.60 12.19 1.02
CA ILE A 119 -7.38 10.90 0.34
C ILE A 119 -5.91 10.73 -0.03
N LEU A 120 -5.29 11.75 -0.63
CA LEU A 120 -3.89 11.68 -1.01
C LEU A 120 -2.97 11.59 0.21
N ASP A 121 -3.22 12.35 1.28
CA ASP A 121 -2.44 12.25 2.51
C ASP A 121 -2.45 10.83 3.07
N TRP A 122 -3.64 10.20 3.10
CA TRP A 122 -3.79 8.86 3.63
C TRP A 122 -3.08 7.81 2.76
N HIS A 123 -3.26 7.86 1.43
CA HIS A 123 -2.68 6.87 0.53
C HIS A 123 -1.17 7.06 0.32
N LEU A 124 -0.71 8.30 0.13
CA LEU A 124 0.72 8.57 -0.10
C LEU A 124 1.56 8.37 1.17
N ALA A 125 0.99 8.60 2.36
CA ALA A 125 1.68 8.23 3.60
C ALA A 125 1.91 6.71 3.67
N ARG A 126 0.90 5.91 3.29
CA ARG A 126 1.00 4.45 3.24
C ARG A 126 1.94 3.98 2.13
N GLN A 127 1.93 4.65 1.00
CA GLN A 127 2.84 4.32 -0.11
C GLN A 127 4.31 4.60 0.27
N LYS A 128 4.59 5.70 0.98
CA LYS A 128 5.94 5.95 1.54
C LYS A 128 6.39 4.82 2.45
N GLU A 129 5.52 4.30 3.31
CA GLU A 129 5.83 3.14 4.15
C GLU A 129 6.07 1.88 3.32
N ARG A 130 5.34 1.66 2.22
CA ARG A 130 5.55 0.51 1.30
C ARG A 130 6.93 0.53 0.62
N PHE A 131 7.46 1.71 0.31
CA PHE A 131 8.78 1.87 -0.33
C PHE A 131 9.92 2.13 0.66
N ARG A 132 9.61 2.15 1.96
CA ARG A 132 10.61 2.31 3.00
C ARG A 132 11.60 1.16 2.97
N THR A 133 12.88 1.49 2.92
CA THR A 133 13.98 0.54 2.98
C THR A 133 14.70 0.62 4.31
N LEU A 134 15.19 -0.52 4.75
CA LEU A 134 16.07 -0.66 5.88
C LEU A 134 17.47 -1.00 5.36
N ARG A 135 18.46 -0.13 5.65
CA ARG A 135 19.85 -0.38 5.28
C ARG A 135 20.54 -1.15 6.39
N LEU A 136 20.94 -2.36 6.08
CA LEU A 136 21.62 -3.25 7.02
C LEU A 136 22.84 -3.90 6.38
N ARG A 137 23.83 -4.17 7.22
CA ARG A 137 24.91 -5.08 6.87
C ARG A 137 24.42 -6.49 7.10
N CYS A 138 24.15 -7.21 6.01
CA CYS A 138 23.71 -8.58 5.99
C CYS A 138 24.75 -9.42 5.24
N ASP A 139 25.13 -10.58 5.78
CA ASP A 139 26.07 -11.51 5.12
C ASP A 139 27.36 -10.82 4.63
N TRP A 140 27.88 -9.86 5.44
CA TRP A 140 29.09 -9.05 5.19
C TRP A 140 28.97 -7.94 4.14
N GLU A 141 27.79 -7.76 3.54
CA GLU A 141 27.50 -6.70 2.57
C GLU A 141 26.43 -5.74 3.06
N GLU A 142 26.55 -4.45 2.68
CA GLU A 142 25.49 -3.46 2.89
C GLU A 142 24.36 -3.71 1.90
N GLN A 143 23.13 -3.91 2.41
CA GLN A 143 21.94 -4.14 1.59
C GLN A 143 20.82 -3.22 1.98
N ASP A 144 20.13 -2.67 0.99
CA ASP A 144 18.87 -1.96 1.16
C ASP A 144 17.71 -2.96 1.03
N ILE A 145 17.07 -3.27 2.16
CA ILE A 145 15.99 -4.25 2.26
C ILE A 145 14.67 -3.50 2.30
N ARG A 146 13.76 -3.79 1.40
CA ARG A 146 12.40 -3.23 1.48
C ARG A 146 11.71 -3.76 2.73
N ILE A 147 11.25 -2.87 3.60
CA ILE A 147 10.63 -3.23 4.88
C ILE A 147 9.40 -4.12 4.66
N ARG A 148 8.64 -3.86 3.60
CA ARG A 148 7.46 -4.66 3.25
C ARG A 148 7.77 -6.12 2.89
N ASP A 149 8.99 -6.42 2.43
CA ASP A 149 9.36 -7.77 2.02
C ASP A 149 9.81 -8.63 3.21
N ILE A 150 9.97 -8.01 4.39
CA ILE A 150 10.32 -8.71 5.64
C ILE A 150 9.05 -9.31 6.23
N CYS A 151 8.96 -10.65 6.29
CA CYS A 151 7.84 -11.34 6.91
C CYS A 151 7.94 -11.32 8.43
N TYR A 152 9.09 -11.68 8.97
CA TYR A 152 9.39 -11.60 10.40
C TYR A 152 10.90 -11.66 10.64
N ILE A 153 11.29 -11.31 11.85
CA ILE A 153 12.69 -11.39 12.32
C ILE A 153 12.71 -12.27 13.55
N GLU A 154 13.66 -13.19 13.61
CA GLU A 154 13.91 -13.99 14.80
C GLU A 154 15.37 -13.87 15.25
N ILE A 155 15.60 -14.02 16.55
CA ILE A 155 16.95 -14.13 17.11
C ILE A 155 17.30 -15.58 17.31
N GLN A 156 18.31 -16.03 16.60
CA GLN A 156 18.96 -17.33 16.81
C GLN A 156 20.32 -17.12 17.44
N LYS A 157 20.50 -17.58 18.67
CA LYS A 157 21.69 -17.31 19.50
C LYS A 157 21.93 -15.80 19.68
N HIS A 158 22.77 -15.18 18.87
CA HIS A 158 23.08 -13.73 18.92
C HIS A 158 22.93 -13.07 17.55
N THR A 159 22.37 -13.77 16.58
CA THR A 159 22.22 -13.29 15.20
C THR A 159 20.74 -13.08 14.91
N ALA A 160 20.40 -11.95 14.31
CA ALA A 160 19.06 -11.70 13.79
C ALA A 160 18.94 -12.32 12.40
N MET A 161 17.95 -13.19 12.26
CA MET A 161 17.56 -13.84 11.01
C MET A 161 16.35 -13.09 10.45
N ILE A 162 16.50 -12.43 9.31
CA ILE A 162 15.46 -11.65 8.63
C ILE A 162 14.83 -12.57 7.59
N HIS A 163 13.63 -13.04 7.88
CA HIS A 163 12.88 -13.92 7.00
C HIS A 163 12.04 -13.11 6.00
N MET A 164 12.30 -13.35 4.72
CA MET A 164 11.53 -12.84 3.58
C MET A 164 10.76 -14.00 2.94
N LYS A 165 10.02 -13.77 1.85
CA LYS A 165 9.26 -14.85 1.19
C LYS A 165 10.17 -15.94 0.63
N ASP A 166 11.28 -15.55 0.04
CA ASP A 166 12.15 -16.38 -0.80
C ASP A 166 13.56 -16.54 -0.24
N LYS A 167 13.94 -15.79 0.78
CA LYS A 167 15.28 -15.81 1.36
C LYS A 167 15.29 -15.43 2.83
N VAL A 168 16.41 -15.76 3.49
CA VAL A 168 16.72 -15.37 4.87
C VAL A 168 18.07 -14.65 4.85
N LEU A 169 18.11 -13.44 5.44
CA LEU A 169 19.35 -12.68 5.61
C LEU A 169 19.77 -12.66 7.07
N GLN A 170 21.08 -12.55 7.31
CA GLN A 170 21.64 -12.54 8.66
C GLN A 170 22.27 -11.19 8.96
N THR A 171 22.01 -10.67 10.17
CA THR A 171 22.64 -9.43 10.65
C THR A 171 22.99 -9.54 12.13
N SER A 172 24.03 -8.82 12.54
CA SER A 172 24.44 -8.72 13.95
C SER A 172 23.63 -7.67 14.75
N ARG A 173 22.68 -7.00 14.13
CA ARG A 173 21.81 -6.03 14.82
C ARG A 173 20.97 -6.73 15.90
N THR A 174 20.77 -6.05 17.01
CA THR A 174 19.88 -6.55 18.06
C THR A 174 18.42 -6.39 17.64
N ILE A 175 17.54 -7.25 18.16
CA ILE A 175 16.10 -7.17 17.83
C ILE A 175 15.49 -5.85 18.35
N THR A 176 16.01 -5.28 19.42
CA THR A 176 15.54 -3.98 19.93
C THR A 176 15.92 -2.85 18.99
N ALA A 177 17.15 -2.84 18.47
CA ALA A 177 17.55 -1.85 17.47
C ALA A 177 16.73 -1.99 16.16
N LEU A 178 16.46 -3.22 15.72
CA LEU A 178 15.61 -3.46 14.56
C LEU A 178 14.16 -3.04 14.79
N GLU A 179 13.62 -3.26 16.00
CA GLU A 179 12.28 -2.82 16.39
C GLU A 179 12.15 -1.28 16.33
N GLU A 180 13.16 -0.55 16.83
CA GLU A 180 13.22 0.91 16.77
C GLU A 180 13.32 1.42 15.32
N GLU A 181 14.19 0.82 14.50
CA GLU A 181 14.36 1.19 13.09
C GLU A 181 13.11 0.88 12.23
N LEU A 182 12.33 -0.14 12.63
CA LEU A 182 11.12 -0.58 11.95
C LEU A 182 9.82 0.05 12.50
N GLN A 183 9.92 0.97 13.47
CA GLN A 183 8.75 1.69 13.99
C GLN A 183 7.94 2.34 12.85
N GLY A 184 6.61 2.23 12.94
CA GLY A 184 5.68 2.73 11.92
C GLY A 184 5.52 1.82 10.70
N GLY A 185 6.39 0.80 10.51
CA GLY A 185 6.32 -0.13 9.37
C GLY A 185 5.43 -1.36 9.59
N GLY A 186 4.51 -1.31 10.56
CA GLY A 186 3.58 -2.43 10.81
C GLY A 186 4.21 -3.62 11.54
N PHE A 187 5.33 -3.42 12.24
CA PHE A 187 6.00 -4.47 13.02
C PHE A 187 5.49 -4.54 14.45
N LEU A 188 5.38 -5.78 14.96
CA LEU A 188 4.90 -6.08 16.31
C LEU A 188 5.85 -7.05 16.99
N ARG A 189 6.32 -6.68 18.21
CA ARG A 189 7.11 -7.58 19.05
C ARG A 189 6.21 -8.62 19.70
N CYS A 190 6.14 -9.81 19.13
CA CYS A 190 5.25 -10.88 19.61
C CYS A 190 5.90 -11.84 20.62
N HIS A 191 7.24 -11.86 20.69
CA HIS A 191 8.02 -12.69 21.58
C HIS A 191 9.36 -12.03 21.91
N ARG A 192 10.05 -12.42 22.99
CA ARG A 192 11.40 -11.89 23.31
C ARG A 192 12.39 -12.03 22.17
N SER A 193 12.20 -13.01 21.29
CA SER A 193 13.08 -13.34 20.16
C SER A 193 12.43 -13.16 18.79
N TYR A 194 11.18 -12.66 18.71
CA TYR A 194 10.46 -12.52 17.44
C TYR A 194 9.83 -11.15 17.29
N LEU A 195 10.00 -10.59 16.11
CA LEU A 195 9.36 -9.35 15.64
C LEU A 195 8.67 -9.67 14.32
N VAL A 196 7.34 -9.56 14.23
CA VAL A 196 6.55 -9.91 13.06
C VAL A 196 6.10 -8.67 12.31
N ASN A 197 6.04 -8.77 11.01
CA ASN A 197 5.35 -7.78 10.18
C ASN A 197 3.87 -8.16 10.09
N MET A 198 3.00 -7.31 10.63
CA MET A 198 1.56 -7.56 10.71
C MET A 198 0.90 -7.67 9.33
N HIS A 199 1.49 -7.09 8.28
CA HIS A 199 1.02 -7.23 6.90
C HIS A 199 1.14 -8.67 6.36
N HIS A 200 2.04 -9.49 6.92
CA HIS A 200 2.29 -10.87 6.52
C HIS A 200 1.61 -11.91 7.41
N ILE A 201 0.81 -11.48 8.40
CA ILE A 201 0.06 -12.41 9.24
C ILE A 201 -1.22 -12.82 8.50
N MET A 202 -1.34 -14.11 8.18
CA MET A 202 -2.56 -14.68 7.58
C MET A 202 -3.66 -14.89 8.61
N ARG A 203 -3.29 -15.46 9.77
CA ARG A 203 -4.24 -15.74 10.86
C ARG A 203 -3.53 -15.95 12.18
N ILE A 204 -4.31 -15.84 13.28
CA ILE A 204 -3.86 -16.19 14.62
C ILE A 204 -4.27 -17.64 14.89
N GLU A 205 -3.30 -18.48 15.23
CA GLU A 205 -3.53 -19.79 15.79
C GLU A 205 -3.45 -19.76 17.35
N LYS A 206 -3.70 -20.88 18.03
CA LYS A 206 -3.80 -20.90 19.50
C LYS A 206 -2.63 -20.21 20.23
N ARG A 207 -1.40 -20.40 19.77
CA ARG A 207 -0.18 -19.82 20.36
C ARG A 207 0.79 -19.24 19.35
N ASP A 208 0.39 -19.15 18.09
CA ASP A 208 1.25 -18.75 17.01
C ASP A 208 0.54 -17.78 16.06
N PHE A 209 1.32 -16.96 15.37
CA PHE A 209 0.91 -16.34 14.13
C PHE A 209 1.29 -17.26 12.97
N LEU A 210 0.35 -17.56 12.08
CA LEU A 210 0.65 -18.16 10.78
C LEU A 210 0.96 -17.03 9.79
N MET A 211 2.16 -17.07 9.23
CA MET A 211 2.64 -16.09 8.25
C MET A 211 2.27 -16.52 6.82
N ASP A 212 2.24 -15.58 5.87
CA ASP A 212 1.92 -15.84 4.45
C ASP A 212 2.98 -16.68 3.72
N ASN A 213 4.20 -16.77 4.26
CA ASN A 213 5.24 -17.71 3.82
C ASN A 213 5.08 -19.13 4.40
N GLY A 214 3.98 -19.42 5.12
CA GLY A 214 3.67 -20.71 5.72
C GLY A 214 4.35 -20.98 7.07
N HIS A 215 5.22 -20.12 7.55
CA HIS A 215 5.88 -20.28 8.83
C HIS A 215 4.98 -19.94 10.01
N LYS A 216 5.24 -20.58 11.16
CA LYS A 216 4.57 -20.26 12.42
C LYS A 216 5.52 -19.51 13.34
N VAL A 217 5.07 -18.36 13.84
CA VAL A 217 5.82 -17.52 14.76
C VAL A 217 5.16 -17.54 16.13
N PRO A 218 5.87 -17.98 17.19
CA PRO A 218 5.30 -18.18 18.52
C PRO A 218 4.96 -16.84 19.21
N LEU A 219 3.84 -16.83 19.92
CA LEU A 219 3.46 -15.75 20.83
C LEU A 219 4.09 -16.00 22.20
N GLY A 220 4.72 -14.98 22.76
CA GLY A 220 5.23 -15.03 24.15
C GLY A 220 4.08 -15.24 25.13
N SER A 221 4.20 -16.21 26.04
CA SER A 221 3.14 -16.60 26.96
C SER A 221 2.61 -15.46 27.81
N THR A 222 3.46 -14.54 28.23
CA THR A 222 3.13 -13.35 29.03
C THR A 222 2.54 -12.21 28.20
N LEU A 223 2.79 -12.17 26.90
CA LEU A 223 2.39 -11.09 25.99
C LEU A 223 1.23 -11.46 25.07
N ALA A 224 0.81 -12.72 25.05
CA ALA A 224 -0.12 -13.24 24.05
C ALA A 224 -1.44 -12.45 23.96
N THR A 225 -2.01 -12.04 25.09
CA THR A 225 -3.27 -11.26 25.13
C THR A 225 -3.07 -9.86 24.59
N THR A 226 -2.02 -9.16 25.02
CA THR A 226 -1.70 -7.80 24.57
C THR A 226 -1.33 -7.76 23.09
N VAL A 227 -0.51 -8.71 22.64
CA VAL A 227 -0.08 -8.82 21.23
C VAL A 227 -1.27 -9.08 20.31
N ARG A 228 -2.22 -9.93 20.73
CA ARG A 228 -3.45 -10.18 19.98
C ARG A 228 -4.32 -8.93 19.88
N ALA A 229 -4.50 -8.21 20.99
CA ALA A 229 -5.25 -6.96 21.00
C ALA A 229 -4.61 -5.95 20.05
N GLN A 230 -3.30 -5.71 20.15
CA GLN A 230 -2.57 -4.81 19.26
C GLN A 230 -2.70 -5.19 17.77
N PHE A 231 -2.62 -6.49 17.46
CA PHE A 231 -2.82 -6.95 16.08
C PHE A 231 -4.25 -6.72 15.61
N MET A 232 -5.26 -6.99 16.45
CA MET A 232 -6.66 -6.75 16.10
C MET A 232 -6.97 -5.27 15.92
N ASP A 233 -6.44 -4.40 16.78
CA ASP A 233 -6.56 -2.94 16.65
C ASP A 233 -5.91 -2.47 15.33
N TRP A 234 -4.73 -2.99 15.02
CA TRP A 234 -4.04 -2.70 13.76
C TRP A 234 -4.85 -3.17 12.54
N VAL A 235 -5.42 -4.38 12.56
CA VAL A 235 -6.31 -4.90 11.51
C VAL A 235 -7.52 -3.99 11.36
N PHE A 236 -8.13 -3.56 12.46
CA PHE A 236 -9.29 -2.69 12.43
C PHE A 236 -8.97 -1.30 11.85
N GLU A 237 -7.83 -0.73 12.20
CA GLU A 237 -7.36 0.58 11.68
C GLU A 237 -6.98 0.51 10.20
N ASN A 238 -6.39 -0.60 9.76
CA ASN A 238 -5.87 -0.76 8.41
C ASN A 238 -6.84 -1.43 7.44
N ASN A 239 -7.93 -2.04 7.93
CA ASN A 239 -8.86 -2.85 7.14
C ASN A 239 -10.29 -2.31 7.15
N ARG A 240 -10.45 -0.98 6.98
CA ARG A 240 -11.80 -0.36 6.89
C ARG A 240 -12.69 -0.92 5.77
N TYR A 241 -12.17 -1.80 4.90
CA TYR A 241 -12.87 -2.33 3.73
C TYR A 241 -12.77 -3.86 3.51
N GLY A 242 -12.17 -4.66 4.43
CA GLY A 242 -11.93 -6.09 4.17
C GLY A 242 -12.25 -7.09 5.30
N LEU A 243 -12.85 -6.68 6.40
CA LEU A 243 -13.01 -7.49 7.62
C LEU A 243 -13.95 -8.70 7.54
N THR A 244 -14.68 -8.89 6.46
CA THR A 244 -15.73 -9.93 6.39
C THR A 244 -15.18 -11.35 6.20
N LYS A 245 -13.93 -11.54 5.83
CA LYS A 245 -13.37 -12.86 5.50
C LYS A 245 -12.56 -13.55 6.62
N MET A 246 -12.05 -12.79 7.59
CA MET A 246 -11.22 -13.36 8.69
C MET A 246 -11.99 -13.81 9.93
N LEU A 247 -13.25 -13.45 10.07
CA LEU A 247 -14.08 -13.75 11.24
C LEU A 247 -15.10 -14.88 11.00
N SER A 248 -15.17 -15.46 9.79
CA SER A 248 -16.20 -16.45 9.43
C SER A 248 -15.75 -17.90 9.47
N GLU A 249 -14.55 -18.22 9.93
CA GLU A 249 -14.07 -19.60 10.11
C GLU A 249 -13.66 -19.84 11.58
N ASN A 250 -14.68 -19.92 12.45
CA ASN A 250 -14.61 -20.58 13.76
C ASN A 250 -15.72 -21.61 13.85
#